data_d1aeb85930e60a6edd15dfd2fa07a25a
#
_entry.id   d1aeb85930e60a6edd15dfd2fa07a25a
#
_cell.length_a   1.000
_cell.length_b   1.000
_cell.length_c   1.000
_cell.angle_alpha   90.00
_cell.angle_beta   90.00
_cell.angle_gamma   90.00
#
_symmetry.space_group_name_H-M   'P 1'
#
loop_
_entity.id
_entity.type
_entity.pdbx_description
1 polymer ?
#
loop_
_entity_poly.entity_id
_entity_poly.type
_entity_poly.pdbx_seq_one_letter_code
_entity_poly.pdbx_strand_id
1 'polypeptide(L)'
;MSKRITIIDFVERYTKKFAKNIFLREKIDGKWQETTFAQTREMAHVLGAGLLSMGMEKGDKVALLSEGRSAWVLGELGILYAGGIDVPLSINLEEGSDLIFRIVHSESKYVMTSAYQLPKILRILDSIPAVEKIFVFDNTAYDLK
;
A
#
# COMPACT_ATOMS: atom_id res chain seq x y z
N MET A 1 31.75 8.36 2.55
CA MET A 1 30.45 8.24 1.85
C MET A 1 29.33 8.47 2.86
N SER A 2 28.50 9.47 2.68
CA SER A 2 27.32 9.67 3.53
C SER A 2 26.40 8.47 3.39
N LYS A 3 26.01 7.84 4.51
CA LYS A 3 25.04 6.73 4.51
C LYS A 3 23.70 7.28 4.00
N ARG A 4 23.18 6.73 2.91
CA ARG A 4 21.84 7.08 2.43
C ARG A 4 20.83 6.68 3.50
N ILE A 5 19.98 7.63 3.87
CA ILE A 5 18.90 7.42 4.84
C ILE A 5 17.62 7.14 4.04
N THR A 6 16.95 6.04 4.34
CA THR A 6 15.69 5.64 3.70
C THR A 6 14.49 6.07 4.55
N ILE A 7 13.30 6.00 3.97
CA ILE A 7 12.03 6.20 4.71
C ILE A 7 11.95 5.22 5.88
N ILE A 8 12.35 3.97 5.67
CA ILE A 8 12.36 2.95 6.73
C ILE A 8 13.32 3.31 7.86
N ASP A 9 14.51 3.83 7.55
CA ASP A 9 15.43 4.31 8.60
C ASP A 9 14.80 5.41 9.46
N PHE A 10 14.01 6.31 8.86
CA PHE A 10 13.25 7.32 9.60
C PHE A 10 12.18 6.67 10.48
N VAL A 11 11.35 5.78 9.94
CA VAL A 11 10.30 5.10 10.71
C VAL A 11 10.90 4.37 11.91
N GLU A 12 11.96 3.60 11.71
CA GLU A 12 12.66 2.87 12.78
C GLU A 12 13.22 3.83 13.85
N ARG A 13 13.86 4.91 13.41
CA ARG A 13 14.45 5.91 14.31
C ARG A 13 13.39 6.63 15.15
N TYR A 14 12.31 7.08 14.50
CA TYR A 14 11.27 7.84 15.19
C TYR A 14 10.36 6.96 16.03
N THR A 15 10.15 5.71 15.65
CA THR A 15 9.46 4.74 16.50
C THR A 15 10.20 4.50 17.80
N LYS A 16 11.54 4.39 17.77
CA LYS A 16 12.35 4.29 19.00
C LYS A 16 12.20 5.51 19.91
N LYS A 17 12.10 6.71 19.31
CA LYS A 17 12.04 7.97 20.06
C LYS A 17 10.63 8.29 20.56
N PHE A 18 9.60 7.98 19.76
CA PHE A 18 8.23 8.42 19.96
C PHE A 18 7.22 7.26 19.97
N ALA A 19 7.62 6.10 20.43
CA ALA A 19 6.85 4.86 20.35
C ALA A 19 5.37 5.00 20.75
N LYS A 20 5.11 5.75 21.80
CA LYS A 20 3.75 5.94 22.39
C LYS A 20 2.98 7.12 21.81
N ASN A 21 3.61 7.96 20.99
CA ASN A 21 2.96 9.11 20.38
C ASN A 21 2.05 8.62 19.23
N ILE A 22 0.97 9.35 19.00
CA ILE A 22 0.08 9.11 17.86
C ILE A 22 0.81 9.45 16.57
N PHE A 23 0.79 8.52 15.62
CA PHE A 23 1.33 8.70 14.28
C PHE A 23 0.21 8.84 13.24
N LEU A 24 -0.81 7.99 13.31
CA LEU A 24 -1.97 8.05 12.42
C LEU A 24 -3.23 8.36 13.22
N ARG A 25 -4.09 9.16 12.63
CA ARG A 25 -5.41 9.46 13.17
C ARG A 25 -6.42 9.47 12.02
N GLU A 26 -7.45 8.67 12.16
CA GLU A 26 -8.50 8.53 11.17
C GLU A 26 -9.88 8.59 11.83
N LYS A 27 -10.86 9.20 11.18
CA LYS A 27 -12.23 9.24 11.68
C LYS A 27 -13.05 8.15 10.99
N ILE A 28 -13.45 7.13 11.76
CA ILE A 28 -14.28 6.01 11.28
C ILE A 28 -15.59 6.01 12.07
N ASP A 29 -16.71 6.03 11.37
CA ASP A 29 -18.07 6.05 11.96
C ASP A 29 -18.24 7.15 13.01
N GLY A 30 -17.70 8.34 12.72
CA GLY A 30 -17.78 9.49 13.60
C GLY A 30 -16.81 9.49 14.78
N LYS A 31 -16.03 8.43 14.98
CA LYS A 31 -15.06 8.28 16.09
C LYS A 31 -13.64 8.37 15.58
N TRP A 32 -12.77 9.06 16.33
CA TRP A 32 -11.36 9.08 16.04
C TRP A 32 -10.70 7.76 16.46
N GLN A 33 -10.05 7.12 15.50
CA GLN A 33 -9.14 6.00 15.75
C GLN A 33 -7.70 6.50 15.65
N GLU A 34 -6.90 6.12 16.60
CA GLU A 34 -5.52 6.57 16.75
C GLU A 34 -4.58 5.37 16.76
N THR A 35 -3.49 5.49 16.03
CA THR A 35 -2.46 4.46 15.97
C THR A 35 -1.12 5.09 16.29
N THR A 36 -0.39 4.54 17.25
CA THR A 36 0.91 5.04 17.69
C THR A 36 2.00 4.67 16.67
N PHE A 37 3.19 5.31 16.81
CA PHE A 37 4.36 4.94 16.03
C PHE A 37 4.71 3.46 16.17
N ALA A 38 4.68 2.91 17.40
CA ALA A 38 4.99 1.51 17.65
C ALA A 38 3.99 0.57 16.96
N GLN A 39 2.70 0.86 17.09
CA GLN A 39 1.64 0.06 16.45
C GLN A 39 1.71 0.11 14.93
N THR A 40 1.92 1.33 14.36
CA THR A 40 2.06 1.51 12.91
C THR A 40 3.24 0.69 12.38
N ARG A 41 4.39 0.76 13.06
CA ARG A 41 5.57 -0.03 12.71
C ARG A 41 5.27 -1.53 12.71
N GLU A 42 4.67 -2.02 13.79
CA GLU A 42 4.33 -3.44 13.91
C GLU A 42 3.38 -3.91 12.80
N MET A 43 2.31 -3.17 12.56
CA MET A 43 1.34 -3.48 11.49
C MET A 43 2.00 -3.46 10.11
N ALA A 44 2.88 -2.49 9.83
CA ALA A 44 3.61 -2.42 8.59
C ALA A 44 4.59 -3.59 8.40
N HIS A 45 5.24 -4.04 9.48
CA HIS A 45 6.09 -5.23 9.45
C HIS A 45 5.29 -6.51 9.14
N VAL A 46 4.13 -6.68 9.79
CA VAL A 46 3.25 -7.82 9.53
C VAL A 46 2.77 -7.82 8.08
N LEU A 47 2.38 -6.66 7.57
CA LEU A 47 1.97 -6.52 6.17
C LEU A 47 3.13 -6.85 5.22
N GLY A 48 4.32 -6.30 5.46
CA GLY A 48 5.51 -6.60 4.67
C GLY A 48 5.87 -8.09 4.66
N ALA A 49 5.82 -8.75 5.83
CA ALA A 49 6.02 -10.19 5.92
C ALA A 49 4.95 -10.97 5.14
N GLY A 50 3.70 -10.52 5.19
CA GLY A 50 2.60 -11.08 4.39
C GLY A 50 2.87 -10.99 2.90
N LEU A 51 3.31 -9.82 2.41
CA LEU A 51 3.65 -9.62 1.00
C LEU A 51 4.77 -10.56 0.54
N LEU A 52 5.82 -10.71 1.35
CA LEU A 52 6.92 -11.66 1.07
C LEU A 52 6.41 -13.10 1.04
N SER A 53 5.54 -13.50 1.98
CA SER A 53 4.97 -14.86 2.01
C SER A 53 4.09 -15.17 0.79
N MET A 54 3.53 -14.12 0.19
CA MET A 54 2.72 -14.21 -1.03
C MET A 54 3.56 -14.19 -2.32
N GLY A 55 4.88 -14.16 -2.21
CA GLY A 55 5.81 -14.27 -3.32
C GLY A 55 6.39 -12.96 -3.83
N MET A 56 6.16 -11.83 -3.13
CA MET A 56 6.78 -10.56 -3.48
C MET A 56 8.30 -10.63 -3.27
N GLU A 57 9.05 -10.14 -4.24
CA GLU A 57 10.49 -10.07 -4.22
C GLU A 57 11.00 -8.63 -4.08
N LYS A 58 12.25 -8.49 -3.63
CA LYS A 58 12.88 -7.18 -3.54
C LYS A 58 12.94 -6.48 -4.90
N GLY A 59 12.42 -5.25 -4.93
CA GLY A 59 12.37 -4.43 -6.15
C GLY A 59 11.09 -4.61 -6.96
N ASP A 60 10.22 -5.55 -6.59
CA ASP A 60 8.89 -5.63 -7.19
C ASP A 60 8.09 -4.35 -6.93
N LYS A 61 7.34 -3.93 -7.92
CA LYS A 61 6.57 -2.70 -7.89
C LYS A 61 5.11 -3.01 -7.56
N VAL A 62 4.55 -2.20 -6.67
CA VAL A 62 3.16 -2.32 -6.22
C VAL A 62 2.44 -1.01 -6.52
N ALA A 63 1.47 -1.03 -7.42
CA ALA A 63 0.58 0.10 -7.65
C ALA A 63 -0.38 0.27 -6.47
N LEU A 64 -0.33 1.43 -5.81
CA LEU A 64 -1.13 1.74 -4.62
C LEU A 64 -2.23 2.74 -4.98
N LEU A 65 -3.47 2.26 -5.04
CA LEU A 65 -4.65 3.04 -5.42
C LEU A 65 -5.70 3.02 -4.31
N SER A 66 -5.73 4.05 -3.49
CA SER A 66 -6.71 4.19 -2.40
C SER A 66 -6.87 5.65 -1.98
N GLU A 67 -7.97 5.96 -1.35
CA GLU A 67 -8.21 7.21 -0.64
C GLU A 67 -7.17 7.39 0.47
N GLY A 68 -6.96 8.67 0.88
CA GLY A 68 -6.12 9.00 2.02
C GLY A 68 -6.71 8.45 3.33
N ARG A 69 -6.15 7.37 3.84
CA ARG A 69 -6.57 6.65 5.06
C ARG A 69 -5.37 5.98 5.72
N SER A 70 -5.53 5.55 6.97
CA SER A 70 -4.44 4.87 7.70
C SER A 70 -3.93 3.62 6.96
N ALA A 71 -4.83 2.86 6.33
CA ALA A 71 -4.46 1.68 5.54
C ALA A 71 -3.55 2.01 4.35
N TRP A 72 -3.71 3.19 3.73
CA TRP A 72 -2.83 3.65 2.66
C TRP A 72 -1.38 3.78 3.15
N VAL A 73 -1.19 4.44 4.30
CA VAL A 73 0.15 4.62 4.90
C VAL A 73 0.75 3.28 5.32
N LEU A 74 -0.07 2.39 5.90
CA LEU A 74 0.36 1.04 6.26
C LEU A 74 0.75 0.23 5.03
N GLY A 75 0.01 0.37 3.92
CA GLY A 75 0.32 -0.25 2.64
C GLY A 75 1.67 0.19 2.11
N GLU A 76 1.91 1.51 2.01
CA GLU A 76 3.20 2.08 1.59
C GLU A 76 4.34 1.54 2.45
N LEU A 77 4.23 1.65 3.77
CA LEU A 77 5.28 1.18 4.67
C LEU A 77 5.49 -0.34 4.58
N GLY A 78 4.42 -1.13 4.45
CA GLY A 78 4.52 -2.58 4.28
C GLY A 78 5.25 -2.97 3.00
N ILE A 79 4.97 -2.29 1.89
CA ILE A 79 5.68 -2.48 0.61
C ILE A 79 7.18 -2.17 0.79
N LEU A 80 7.50 -1.04 1.43
CA LEU A 80 8.88 -0.64 1.66
C LEU A 80 9.62 -1.58 2.62
N TYR A 81 8.97 -2.09 3.66
CA TYR A 81 9.54 -3.11 4.56
C TYR A 81 9.80 -4.45 3.85
N ALA A 82 8.95 -4.83 2.90
CA ALA A 82 9.17 -5.99 2.05
C ALA A 82 10.32 -5.79 1.03
N GLY A 83 10.87 -4.58 0.92
CA GLY A 83 11.89 -4.23 -0.06
C GLY A 83 11.34 -3.94 -1.44
N GLY A 84 10.03 -3.75 -1.57
CA GLY A 84 9.36 -3.37 -2.80
C GLY A 84 9.47 -1.88 -3.11
N ILE A 85 8.90 -1.51 -4.24
CA ILE A 85 8.79 -0.13 -4.72
C ILE A 85 7.31 0.24 -4.73
N ASP A 86 6.95 1.24 -3.93
CA ASP A 86 5.62 1.80 -3.95
C ASP A 86 5.42 2.72 -5.16
N VAL A 87 4.29 2.53 -5.86
CA VAL A 87 3.85 3.32 -7.01
C VAL A 87 2.49 3.93 -6.68
N PRO A 88 2.46 5.07 -5.97
CA PRO A 88 1.21 5.70 -5.57
C PRO A 88 0.46 6.26 -6.78
N LEU A 89 -0.83 5.94 -6.88
CA LEU A 89 -1.73 6.37 -7.93
C LEU A 89 -2.81 7.29 -7.39
N SER A 90 -3.15 8.33 -8.16
CA SER A 90 -4.26 9.20 -7.81
C SER A 90 -5.60 8.50 -8.02
N ILE A 91 -6.49 8.64 -7.04
CA ILE A 91 -7.89 8.16 -7.15
C ILE A 91 -8.70 8.89 -8.23
N ASN A 92 -8.22 10.06 -8.68
CA ASN A 92 -8.85 10.84 -9.76
C ASN A 92 -8.46 10.37 -11.16
N LEU A 93 -7.58 9.37 -11.28
CA LEU A 93 -7.30 8.75 -12.58
C LEU A 93 -8.56 8.08 -13.09
N GLU A 94 -8.94 8.43 -14.32
CA GLU A 94 -10.06 7.79 -14.99
C GLU A 94 -9.71 6.36 -15.37
N GLU A 95 -10.75 5.55 -15.42
CA GLU A 95 -10.64 4.19 -15.95
C GLU A 95 -10.31 4.29 -17.43
N GLY A 96 -9.34 3.51 -17.89
CA GLY A 96 -8.93 3.50 -19.28
C GLY A 96 -7.46 3.87 -19.43
N SER A 97 -7.14 4.71 -20.43
CA SER A 97 -5.76 4.92 -20.87
C SER A 97 -4.79 5.35 -19.77
N ASP A 98 -5.20 6.28 -18.91
CA ASP A 98 -4.30 6.84 -17.90
C ASP A 98 -3.94 5.88 -16.79
N LEU A 99 -4.94 5.17 -16.24
CA LEU A 99 -4.73 4.18 -15.18
C LEU A 99 -3.94 2.99 -15.72
N ILE A 100 -4.33 2.47 -16.90
CA ILE A 100 -3.62 1.38 -17.59
C ILE A 100 -2.17 1.79 -17.85
N PHE A 101 -1.96 2.98 -18.46
CA PHE A 101 -0.61 3.46 -18.76
C PHE A 101 0.28 3.48 -17.53
N ARG A 102 -0.20 3.99 -16.40
CA ARG A 102 0.62 4.10 -15.17
C ARG A 102 0.99 2.74 -14.60
N ILE A 103 0.05 1.79 -14.58
CA ILE A 103 0.31 0.44 -14.09
C ILE A 103 1.28 -0.31 -15.03
N VAL A 104 1.06 -0.23 -16.33
CA VAL A 104 1.93 -0.88 -17.32
C VAL A 104 3.31 -0.23 -17.37
N HIS A 105 3.37 1.11 -17.44
CA HIS A 105 4.64 1.85 -17.52
C HIS A 105 5.49 1.68 -16.26
N SER A 106 4.87 1.59 -15.09
CA SER A 106 5.60 1.29 -13.86
C SER A 106 6.06 -0.17 -13.78
N GLU A 107 5.55 -1.05 -14.63
CA GLU A 107 5.77 -2.50 -14.57
C GLU A 107 5.34 -3.09 -13.21
N SER A 108 4.23 -2.58 -12.66
CA SER A 108 3.72 -3.08 -11.38
C SER A 108 3.24 -4.51 -11.51
N LYS A 109 3.79 -5.41 -10.69
CA LYS A 109 3.35 -6.81 -10.59
C LYS A 109 2.15 -6.99 -9.66
N TYR A 110 1.96 -6.06 -8.75
CA TYR A 110 0.90 -6.11 -7.75
C TYR A 110 0.12 -4.81 -7.74
N VAL A 111 -1.15 -4.90 -7.35
CA VAL A 111 -1.99 -3.75 -7.04
C VAL A 111 -2.45 -3.86 -5.59
N MET A 112 -2.36 -2.77 -4.84
CA MET A 112 -2.94 -2.64 -3.51
C MET A 112 -3.98 -1.53 -3.54
N THR A 113 -5.22 -1.84 -3.14
CA THR A 113 -6.34 -0.93 -3.36
C THR A 113 -7.37 -0.97 -2.24
N SER A 114 -8.20 0.07 -2.13
CA SER A 114 -9.41 0.04 -1.31
C SER A 114 -10.54 -0.72 -2.02
N ALA A 115 -11.52 -1.20 -1.25
CA ALA A 115 -12.74 -1.79 -1.82
C ALA A 115 -13.48 -0.82 -2.76
N TYR A 116 -13.43 0.48 -2.46
CA TYR A 116 -14.07 1.51 -3.26
C TYR A 116 -13.41 1.68 -4.64
N GLN A 117 -12.09 1.57 -4.73
CA GLN A 117 -11.34 1.69 -5.99
C GLN A 117 -11.19 0.35 -6.74
N LEU A 118 -11.40 -0.78 -6.07
CA LEU A 118 -11.28 -2.12 -6.67
C LEU A 118 -12.03 -2.28 -8.00
N PRO A 119 -13.29 -1.80 -8.16
CA PRO A 119 -13.99 -1.91 -9.44
C PRO A 119 -13.26 -1.30 -10.63
N LYS A 120 -12.47 -0.21 -10.43
CA LYS A 120 -11.66 0.38 -11.50
C LYS A 120 -10.59 -0.60 -11.99
N ILE A 121 -9.93 -1.29 -11.06
CA ILE A 121 -8.90 -2.26 -11.38
C ILE A 121 -9.50 -3.48 -12.08
N LEU A 122 -10.63 -3.98 -11.57
CA LEU A 122 -11.28 -5.17 -12.16
C LEU A 122 -11.71 -4.93 -13.62
N ARG A 123 -12.16 -3.72 -13.96
CA ARG A 123 -12.57 -3.39 -15.34
C ARG A 123 -11.42 -3.30 -16.35
N ILE A 124 -10.18 -3.15 -15.89
CA ILE A 124 -9.00 -3.03 -16.76
C ILE A 124 -8.07 -4.24 -16.69
N LEU A 125 -8.46 -5.33 -16.03
CA LEU A 125 -7.60 -6.50 -15.79
C LEU A 125 -6.97 -7.04 -17.08
N ASP A 126 -7.75 -7.16 -18.14
CA ASP A 126 -7.27 -7.66 -19.43
C ASP A 126 -6.19 -6.75 -20.07
N SER A 127 -6.15 -5.49 -19.65
CA SER A 127 -5.19 -4.49 -20.14
C SER A 127 -3.93 -4.35 -19.28
N ILE A 128 -3.87 -5.04 -18.15
CA ILE A 128 -2.74 -5.03 -17.20
C ILE A 128 -2.22 -6.44 -16.93
N PRO A 129 -1.86 -7.22 -17.96
CA PRO A 129 -1.57 -8.66 -17.84
C PRO A 129 -0.34 -8.98 -16.97
N ALA A 130 0.52 -8.02 -16.66
CA ALA A 130 1.67 -8.19 -15.78
C ALA A 130 1.29 -8.21 -14.30
N VAL A 131 0.07 -7.79 -13.94
CA VAL A 131 -0.41 -7.81 -12.56
C VAL A 131 -0.75 -9.23 -12.14
N GLU A 132 -0.02 -9.74 -11.17
CA GLU A 132 -0.15 -11.12 -10.68
C GLU A 132 -1.17 -11.25 -9.54
N LYS A 133 -1.27 -10.22 -8.67
CA LYS A 133 -2.15 -10.23 -7.50
C LYS A 133 -2.69 -8.84 -7.19
N ILE A 134 -3.90 -8.82 -6.65
CA ILE A 134 -4.57 -7.63 -6.13
C ILE A 134 -4.80 -7.83 -4.64
N PHE A 135 -4.30 -6.89 -3.82
CA PHE A 135 -4.51 -6.84 -2.38
C PHE A 135 -5.56 -5.77 -2.07
N VAL A 136 -6.54 -6.11 -1.27
CA VAL A 136 -7.61 -5.17 -0.88
C VAL A 136 -7.50 -4.88 0.61
N PHE A 137 -7.48 -3.60 0.98
CA PHE A 137 -7.37 -3.18 2.38
C PHE A 137 -8.59 -3.55 3.23
N ASP A 138 -9.73 -3.67 2.58
CA ASP A 138 -11.00 -3.85 3.26
C ASP A 138 -11.44 -5.31 3.21
N ASN A 139 -12.14 -5.74 4.25
CA ASN A 139 -12.76 -7.06 4.24
C ASN A 139 -13.99 -7.02 3.30
N THR A 140 -13.84 -7.50 2.09
CA THR A 140 -14.89 -7.50 1.07
C THR A 140 -15.23 -8.92 0.68
N ALA A 141 -16.51 -9.27 0.70
CA ALA A 141 -17.02 -10.46 0.02
C ALA A 141 -17.19 -10.16 -1.49
N TYR A 142 -16.08 -10.01 -2.21
CA TYR A 142 -16.13 -10.08 -3.67
C TYR A 142 -16.10 -11.56 -4.08
N ASP A 143 -17.24 -12.07 -4.55
CA ASP A 143 -17.27 -13.31 -5.30
C ASP A 143 -16.55 -13.07 -6.64
N LEU A 144 -15.27 -13.41 -6.69
CA LEU A 144 -14.53 -13.53 -7.94
C LEU A 144 -15.01 -14.79 -8.64
N LYS A 145 -16.16 -14.70 -9.33
CA LYS A 145 -16.61 -15.71 -10.27
C LYS A 145 -15.91 -15.56 -11.60
#